data_eae773f6bc2ad7e252f0c10cbe530dbb
#
_entry.id   eae773f6bc2ad7e252f0c10cbe530dbb
#
_cell.length_a   1.000
_cell.length_b   1.000
_cell.length_c   1.000
_cell.angle_alpha   90.00
_cell.angle_beta   90.00
_cell.angle_gamma   90.00
#
_symmetry.space_group_name_H-M   'P 1'
#
loop_
_entity.id
_entity.type
_entity.pdbx_description
1 polymer ?
#
loop_
_entity_poly.entity_id
_entity_poly.type
_entity_poly.pdbx_seq_one_letter_code
_entity_poly.pdbx_strand_id
1 'polypeptide(L)'
;MYGAILGDIIGSPFEFDRGDKTKNFNLFSEGCGFTDDSVMTIAVGEALLAVGPEAAVKRIEEAVASNMQDWGKRYPHAGYGGSFRHWLKENNPMPYGSYGNGSAMRVSAAGWLYDSIERTREVARATANVTHNHPEGIKGAEATASAIYMARNGSSKEEIKEYIESEFHYDLSRTLDNIRPYYHHVESCQETVPEAIIAFLESKDFEDAVRNAVSLGGDTDTLGAITGSIAEAFYGIPAVLIAECKSRIDKGLMTDVLDEFDHVLGSRSVDTYSDEVDETQANQMIEAAIDKYY
;
A
#
# COMPACT_ATOMS: atom_id res chain seq x y z
N MET A 1 -1.55 3.57 -6.88
CA MET A 1 -1.62 3.69 -5.40
C MET A 1 -3.01 3.40 -4.80
N TYR A 2 -4.04 3.26 -5.62
CA TYR A 2 -5.40 2.96 -5.12
C TYR A 2 -5.49 1.65 -4.34
N GLY A 3 -4.68 0.66 -4.70
CA GLY A 3 -4.68 -0.63 -4.01
C GLY A 3 -4.27 -0.53 -2.54
N ALA A 4 -3.29 0.33 -2.22
CA ALA A 4 -2.92 0.60 -0.83
C ALA A 4 -4.10 1.22 -0.05
N ILE A 5 -4.70 2.26 -0.63
CA ILE A 5 -5.80 3.01 0.00
C ILE A 5 -7.05 2.13 0.17
N LEU A 6 -7.40 1.33 -0.84
CA LEU A 6 -8.50 0.38 -0.75
C LEU A 6 -8.25 -0.69 0.30
N GLY A 7 -7.02 -1.20 0.37
CA GLY A 7 -6.63 -2.18 1.38
C GLY A 7 -6.79 -1.65 2.80
N ASP A 8 -6.33 -0.42 3.05
CA ASP A 8 -6.50 0.31 4.29
C ASP A 8 -8.00 0.50 4.64
N ILE A 9 -8.78 1.12 3.73
CA ILE A 9 -10.21 1.39 3.95
C ILE A 9 -10.97 0.09 4.27
N ILE A 10 -10.74 -0.98 3.50
CA ILE A 10 -11.42 -2.26 3.67
C ILE A 10 -10.97 -2.96 4.96
N GLY A 11 -9.70 -2.85 5.32
CA GLY A 11 -9.11 -3.48 6.50
C GLY A 11 -9.45 -2.77 7.82
N SER A 12 -9.62 -1.43 7.79
CA SER A 12 -9.73 -0.60 9.00
C SER A 12 -10.81 -1.04 10.02
N PRO A 13 -11.99 -1.57 9.65
CA PRO A 13 -12.96 -2.02 10.64
C PRO A 13 -12.54 -3.27 11.41
N PHE A 14 -11.61 -4.05 10.85
CA PHE A 14 -11.19 -5.35 11.38
C PHE A 14 -9.86 -5.30 12.14
N GLU A 15 -9.21 -4.14 12.16
CA GLU A 15 -7.98 -3.90 12.92
C GLU A 15 -8.12 -4.27 14.41
N PHE A 16 -7.01 -4.62 15.07
CA PHE A 16 -6.96 -5.07 16.47
C PHE A 16 -7.72 -6.38 16.73
N ASP A 17 -7.66 -7.32 15.80
CA ASP A 17 -8.38 -8.61 15.89
C ASP A 17 -9.90 -8.46 16.06
N ARG A 18 -10.48 -7.39 15.50
CA ARG A 18 -11.94 -7.21 15.48
C ARG A 18 -12.57 -8.10 14.43
N GLY A 19 -13.66 -8.74 14.78
CA GLY A 19 -14.41 -9.61 13.86
C GLY A 19 -13.82 -11.02 13.69
N ASP A 20 -14.44 -11.77 12.79
CA ASP A 20 -14.07 -13.15 12.50
C ASP A 20 -12.96 -13.21 11.45
N LYS A 21 -12.03 -14.16 11.59
CA LYS A 21 -10.96 -14.43 10.62
C LYS A 21 -11.51 -15.21 9.42
N THR A 22 -12.30 -14.54 8.59
CA THR A 22 -12.97 -15.12 7.42
C THR A 22 -12.82 -14.20 6.20
N LYS A 23 -12.89 -14.79 5.01
CA LYS A 23 -12.99 -14.02 3.75
C LYS A 23 -14.42 -13.57 3.44
N ASN A 24 -15.42 -14.05 4.20
CA ASN A 24 -16.82 -13.74 3.98
C ASN A 24 -17.25 -12.52 4.82
N PHE A 25 -17.02 -11.33 4.30
CA PHE A 25 -17.42 -10.05 4.89
C PHE A 25 -17.82 -9.06 3.78
N ASN A 26 -18.61 -8.05 4.12
CA ASN A 26 -18.91 -6.94 3.20
C ASN A 26 -17.65 -6.10 3.01
N LEU A 27 -17.26 -5.90 1.75
CA LEU A 27 -16.01 -5.22 1.41
C LEU A 27 -15.95 -3.79 2.00
N PHE A 28 -17.06 -3.08 1.93
CA PHE A 28 -17.22 -1.75 2.52
C PHE A 28 -18.21 -1.80 3.69
N SER A 29 -17.79 -2.45 4.77
CA SER A 29 -18.58 -2.57 5.97
C SER A 29 -18.77 -1.22 6.68
N GLU A 30 -19.77 -1.15 7.55
CA GLU A 30 -20.05 0.05 8.35
C GLU A 30 -18.82 0.45 9.16
N GLY A 31 -18.45 1.74 9.10
CA GLY A 31 -17.29 2.29 9.81
C GLY A 31 -15.97 2.15 9.05
N CYS A 32 -15.95 1.57 7.83
CA CYS A 32 -14.72 1.57 7.03
C CYS A 32 -14.35 3.00 6.60
N GLY A 33 -13.08 3.33 6.69
CA GLY A 33 -12.53 4.62 6.30
C GLY A 33 -11.01 4.57 6.22
N PHE A 34 -10.42 5.56 5.61
CA PHE A 34 -8.97 5.63 5.52
C PHE A 34 -8.33 5.95 6.88
N THR A 35 -7.13 5.42 7.09
CA THR A 35 -6.30 5.62 8.29
C THR A 35 -4.99 6.33 7.93
N ASP A 36 -4.00 6.28 8.83
CA ASP A 36 -2.67 6.80 8.56
C ASP A 36 -1.94 6.04 7.43
N ASP A 37 -2.32 4.82 7.13
CA ASP A 37 -1.84 4.07 5.96
C ASP A 37 -2.07 4.84 4.66
N SER A 38 -3.31 5.27 4.40
CA SER A 38 -3.65 6.08 3.23
C SER A 38 -3.01 7.46 3.28
N VAL A 39 -3.08 8.15 4.43
CA VAL A 39 -2.52 9.50 4.58
C VAL A 39 -1.03 9.50 4.30
N MET A 40 -0.29 8.53 4.83
CA MET A 40 1.16 8.46 4.64
C MET A 40 1.54 7.90 3.26
N THR A 41 0.73 7.04 2.65
CA THR A 41 0.88 6.61 1.25
C THR A 41 0.80 7.82 0.30
N ILE A 42 -0.20 8.67 0.48
CA ILE A 42 -0.38 9.91 -0.30
C ILE A 42 0.79 10.89 -0.05
N ALA A 43 1.18 11.08 1.21
CA ALA A 43 2.29 11.98 1.56
C ALA A 43 3.62 11.57 0.91
N VAL A 44 3.92 10.27 0.92
CA VAL A 44 5.12 9.73 0.24
C VAL A 44 4.99 9.86 -1.27
N GLY A 45 3.82 9.55 -1.84
CA GLY A 45 3.55 9.67 -3.27
C GLY A 45 3.76 11.11 -3.77
N GLU A 46 3.17 12.10 -3.10
CA GLU A 46 3.35 13.52 -3.42
C GLU A 46 4.82 13.95 -3.34
N ALA A 47 5.54 13.52 -2.30
CA ALA A 47 6.96 13.83 -2.16
C ALA A 47 7.80 13.29 -3.33
N LEU A 48 7.56 12.05 -3.75
CA LEU A 48 8.29 11.42 -4.84
C LEU A 48 7.96 12.03 -6.20
N LEU A 49 6.70 12.40 -6.44
CA LEU A 49 6.28 13.15 -7.63
C LEU A 49 6.99 14.51 -7.70
N ALA A 50 7.01 15.24 -6.60
CA ALA A 50 7.59 16.58 -6.54
C ALA A 50 9.10 16.63 -6.77
N VAL A 51 9.84 15.60 -6.31
CA VAL A 51 11.30 15.57 -6.49
C VAL A 51 11.73 14.98 -7.84
N GLY A 52 10.89 14.15 -8.44
CA GLY A 52 11.15 13.49 -9.72
C GLY A 52 12.10 12.27 -9.63
N PRO A 53 12.23 11.50 -10.73
CA PRO A 53 12.87 10.19 -10.71
C PRO A 53 14.39 10.22 -10.45
N GLU A 54 15.07 11.29 -10.84
CA GLU A 54 16.53 11.42 -10.75
C GLU A 54 17.02 12.10 -9.46
N ALA A 55 16.13 12.37 -8.51
CA ALA A 55 16.48 13.07 -7.28
C ALA A 55 17.50 12.30 -6.44
N ALA A 56 18.49 13.01 -5.88
CA ALA A 56 19.44 12.42 -4.94
C ALA A 56 18.72 11.91 -3.66
N VAL A 57 19.20 10.83 -3.07
CA VAL A 57 18.65 10.19 -1.86
C VAL A 57 18.32 11.20 -0.77
N LYS A 58 19.27 12.08 -0.45
CA LYS A 58 19.08 13.12 0.58
C LYS A 58 17.89 14.04 0.27
N ARG A 59 17.68 14.40 -1.01
CA ARG A 59 16.55 15.24 -1.42
C ARG A 59 15.23 14.51 -1.28
N ILE A 60 15.22 13.19 -1.53
CA ILE A 60 14.05 12.34 -1.30
C ILE A 60 13.71 12.29 0.19
N GLU A 61 14.70 12.01 1.05
CA GLU A 61 14.50 11.95 2.51
C GLU A 61 13.95 13.29 3.06
N GLU A 62 14.51 14.43 2.63
CA GLU A 62 14.03 15.76 3.02
C GLU A 62 12.58 16.00 2.58
N ALA A 63 12.23 15.65 1.34
CA ALA A 63 10.88 15.85 0.81
C ALA A 63 9.87 14.93 1.50
N VAL A 64 10.20 13.65 1.68
CA VAL A 64 9.35 12.67 2.35
C VAL A 64 9.10 13.09 3.80
N ALA A 65 10.12 13.50 4.56
CA ALA A 65 9.95 13.95 5.93
C ALA A 65 9.04 15.18 6.00
N SER A 66 9.25 16.18 5.14
CA SER A 66 8.44 17.40 5.08
C SER A 66 6.98 17.09 4.76
N ASN A 67 6.73 16.30 3.71
CA ASN A 67 5.37 15.96 3.29
C ASN A 67 4.63 15.14 4.34
N MET A 68 5.28 14.14 4.93
CA MET A 68 4.64 13.35 6.01
C MET A 68 4.25 14.24 7.20
N GLN A 69 5.08 15.22 7.58
CA GLN A 69 4.73 16.17 8.64
C GLN A 69 3.55 17.07 8.24
N ASP A 70 3.51 17.54 7.00
CA ASP A 70 2.45 18.42 6.53
C ASP A 70 1.11 17.68 6.38
N TRP A 71 1.12 16.45 5.85
CA TRP A 71 -0.06 15.59 5.82
C TRP A 71 -0.52 15.17 7.22
N GLY A 72 0.42 14.84 8.11
CA GLY A 72 0.11 14.53 9.50
C GLY A 72 -0.57 15.68 10.25
N LYS A 73 -0.23 16.94 9.94
CA LYS A 73 -0.92 18.12 10.48
C LYS A 73 -2.33 18.30 9.93
N ARG A 74 -2.56 17.96 8.66
CA ARG A 74 -3.89 18.01 8.02
C ARG A 74 -4.83 16.94 8.57
N TYR A 75 -4.29 15.76 8.87
CA TYR A 75 -5.05 14.59 9.36
C TYR A 75 -4.56 14.12 10.75
N PRO A 76 -4.68 14.93 11.81
CA PRO A 76 -4.05 14.64 13.11
C PRO A 76 -4.66 13.43 13.84
N HIS A 77 -5.78 12.92 13.38
CA HIS A 77 -6.55 11.82 14.00
C HIS A 77 -6.61 10.55 13.14
N ALA A 78 -5.68 10.38 12.20
CA ALA A 78 -5.70 9.28 11.25
C ALA A 78 -5.28 7.92 11.84
N GLY A 79 -4.86 7.84 13.10
CA GLY A 79 -4.51 6.54 13.72
C GLY A 79 -3.04 6.37 14.09
N TYR A 80 -2.18 7.34 13.80
CA TYR A 80 -0.72 7.24 13.98
C TYR A 80 -0.25 6.58 15.27
N GLY A 81 0.72 5.67 15.17
CA GLY A 81 1.42 5.11 16.31
C GLY A 81 2.11 6.16 17.18
N GLY A 82 2.31 5.85 18.47
CA GLY A 82 2.77 6.82 19.46
C GLY A 82 4.09 7.52 19.12
N SER A 83 5.10 6.76 18.70
CA SER A 83 6.42 7.32 18.33
C SER A 83 6.34 8.18 17.06
N PHE A 84 5.56 7.76 16.08
CA PHE A 84 5.36 8.51 14.83
C PHE A 84 4.58 9.81 15.08
N ARG A 85 3.55 9.77 15.92
CA ARG A 85 2.81 10.97 16.34
C ARG A 85 3.69 12.00 17.06
N HIS A 86 4.72 11.55 17.80
CA HIS A 86 5.71 12.42 18.38
C HIS A 86 6.60 13.04 17.31
N TRP A 87 7.14 12.21 16.42
CA TRP A 87 7.99 12.61 15.30
C TRP A 87 7.32 13.65 14.37
N LEU A 88 6.01 13.52 14.12
CA LEU A 88 5.24 14.48 13.31
C LEU A 88 5.25 15.91 13.87
N LYS A 89 5.52 16.08 15.17
CA LYS A 89 5.50 17.37 15.88
C LYS A 89 6.89 17.98 16.07
N GLU A 90 7.94 17.23 15.74
CA GLU A 90 9.32 17.69 15.90
C GLU A 90 9.67 18.78 14.90
N ASN A 91 10.38 19.84 15.33
CA ASN A 91 10.88 20.89 14.45
C ASN A 91 12.05 20.42 13.56
N ASN A 92 12.80 19.44 14.03
CA ASN A 92 13.90 18.81 13.31
C ASN A 92 13.80 17.29 13.49
N PRO A 93 12.87 16.65 12.79
CA PRO A 93 12.56 15.25 12.99
C PRO A 93 13.76 14.36 12.59
N MET A 94 14.16 13.49 13.49
CA MET A 94 15.24 12.52 13.28
C MET A 94 14.68 11.11 13.27
N PRO A 95 15.28 10.19 12.50
CA PRO A 95 14.93 8.78 12.55
C PRO A 95 15.06 8.24 13.98
N TYR A 96 14.14 7.35 14.37
CA TYR A 96 14.10 6.81 15.73
C TYR A 96 14.25 5.28 15.80
N GLY A 97 14.78 4.67 14.73
CA GLY A 97 15.10 3.23 14.72
C GLY A 97 13.88 2.31 14.71
N SER A 98 12.74 2.78 14.18
CA SER A 98 11.55 1.93 14.08
C SER A 98 11.79 0.74 13.14
N TYR A 99 11.25 -0.41 13.54
CA TYR A 99 11.10 -1.61 12.70
C TYR A 99 9.62 -1.94 12.45
N GLY A 100 8.75 -0.99 12.74
CA GLY A 100 7.31 -1.10 12.50
C GLY A 100 6.97 -1.24 11.00
N ASN A 101 5.80 -1.77 10.72
CA ASN A 101 5.28 -1.98 9.36
C ASN A 101 4.92 -0.68 8.65
N GLY A 102 4.90 0.45 9.36
CA GLY A 102 4.62 1.78 8.83
C GLY A 102 5.54 2.25 7.69
N SER A 103 6.75 1.69 7.53
CA SER A 103 7.58 1.94 6.36
C SER A 103 7.10 1.19 5.11
N ALA A 104 6.57 -0.02 5.28
CA ALA A 104 6.07 -0.87 4.20
C ALA A 104 4.68 -0.43 3.72
N MET A 105 3.77 -0.03 4.63
CA MET A 105 2.41 0.37 4.31
C MET A 105 2.35 1.54 3.32
N ARG A 106 3.26 2.52 3.47
CA ARG A 106 3.27 3.78 2.72
C ARG A 106 4.18 3.81 1.49
N VAL A 107 4.87 2.70 1.16
CA VAL A 107 5.94 2.68 0.16
C VAL A 107 5.45 2.54 -1.29
N SER A 108 4.15 2.34 -1.50
CA SER A 108 3.54 1.97 -2.79
C SER A 108 4.09 2.78 -3.97
N ALA A 109 4.19 4.10 -3.86
CA ALA A 109 4.68 4.98 -4.92
C ALA A 109 6.10 4.63 -5.40
N ALA A 110 6.98 4.18 -4.51
CA ALA A 110 8.34 3.77 -4.88
C ALA A 110 8.34 2.56 -5.82
N GLY A 111 7.40 1.62 -5.67
CA GLY A 111 7.26 0.49 -6.57
C GLY A 111 6.78 0.85 -7.98
N TRP A 112 6.14 2.02 -8.16
CA TRP A 112 5.57 2.47 -9.41
C TRP A 112 6.43 3.45 -10.22
N LEU A 113 7.18 4.33 -9.55
CA LEU A 113 7.75 5.52 -10.19
C LEU A 113 9.16 5.35 -10.80
N TYR A 114 9.79 4.20 -10.66
CA TYR A 114 11.18 4.01 -11.10
C TYR A 114 11.35 2.83 -12.05
N ASP A 115 12.32 2.93 -12.98
CA ASP A 115 12.46 2.01 -14.10
C ASP A 115 13.48 0.88 -13.88
N SER A 116 14.11 0.83 -12.68
CA SER A 116 14.95 -0.31 -12.28
C SER A 116 14.69 -0.76 -10.85
N ILE A 117 14.92 -2.03 -10.58
CA ILE A 117 14.72 -2.61 -9.24
C ILE A 117 15.69 -1.99 -8.23
N GLU A 118 16.92 -1.68 -8.65
CA GLU A 118 17.95 -1.07 -7.81
C GLU A 118 17.50 0.32 -7.35
N ARG A 119 16.99 1.15 -8.29
CA ARG A 119 16.47 2.48 -7.98
C ARG A 119 15.22 2.43 -7.15
N THR A 120 14.31 1.50 -7.44
CA THR A 120 13.12 1.24 -6.63
C THR A 120 13.49 0.94 -5.17
N ARG A 121 14.45 0.05 -4.94
CA ARG A 121 14.95 -0.30 -3.60
C ARG A 121 15.65 0.87 -2.92
N GLU A 122 16.49 1.61 -3.64
CA GLU A 122 17.18 2.79 -3.11
C GLU A 122 16.18 3.85 -2.62
N VAL A 123 15.13 4.11 -3.40
CA VAL A 123 14.08 5.07 -3.02
C VAL A 123 13.21 4.53 -1.88
N ALA A 124 12.82 3.27 -1.91
CA ALA A 124 12.08 2.64 -0.80
C ALA A 124 12.85 2.77 0.51
N ARG A 125 14.17 2.51 0.49
CA ARG A 125 15.07 2.74 1.62
C ARG A 125 15.05 4.19 2.09
N ALA A 126 15.14 5.15 1.16
CA ALA A 126 15.11 6.56 1.49
C ALA A 126 13.79 6.96 2.18
N THR A 127 12.64 6.45 1.70
CA THR A 127 11.33 6.72 2.34
C THR A 127 11.22 6.12 3.74
N ALA A 128 11.87 4.97 3.99
CA ALA A 128 11.91 4.34 5.31
C ALA A 128 12.85 5.08 6.27
N ASN A 129 14.04 5.48 5.79
CA ASN A 129 15.12 6.04 6.61
C ASN A 129 14.71 7.23 7.46
N VAL A 130 13.72 8.01 7.05
CA VAL A 130 13.30 9.24 7.77
C VAL A 130 12.70 8.94 9.15
N THR A 131 12.28 7.69 9.40
CA THR A 131 11.68 7.23 10.67
C THR A 131 12.11 5.81 11.04
N HIS A 132 12.06 4.90 10.07
CA HIS A 132 12.22 3.44 10.20
C HIS A 132 13.60 3.00 9.71
N ASN A 133 14.65 3.62 10.25
CA ASN A 133 16.04 3.33 9.86
C ASN A 133 16.64 2.08 10.54
N HIS A 134 15.79 1.25 11.18
CA HIS A 134 16.17 -0.09 11.62
C HIS A 134 16.27 -1.04 10.39
N PRO A 135 17.22 -1.99 10.36
CA PRO A 135 17.35 -2.92 9.22
C PRO A 135 16.05 -3.61 8.80
N GLU A 136 15.22 -4.05 9.75
CA GLU A 136 13.93 -4.68 9.46
C GLU A 136 12.89 -3.69 8.89
N GLY A 137 12.88 -2.42 9.35
CA GLY A 137 12.01 -1.39 8.81
C GLY A 137 12.36 -1.03 7.36
N ILE A 138 13.65 -0.93 7.06
CA ILE A 138 14.18 -0.73 5.71
C ILE A 138 13.84 -1.94 4.82
N LYS A 139 14.11 -3.14 5.32
CA LYS A 139 13.85 -4.40 4.61
C LYS A 139 12.38 -4.54 4.20
N GLY A 140 11.44 -4.21 5.11
CA GLY A 140 10.01 -4.27 4.82
C GLY A 140 9.60 -3.34 3.69
N ALA A 141 10.09 -2.09 3.68
CA ALA A 141 9.83 -1.14 2.61
C ALA A 141 10.44 -1.60 1.26
N GLU A 142 11.71 -2.03 1.26
CA GLU A 142 12.36 -2.52 0.05
C GLU A 142 11.66 -3.76 -0.52
N ALA A 143 11.27 -4.72 0.31
CA ALA A 143 10.59 -5.93 -0.11
C ALA A 143 9.22 -5.63 -0.74
N THR A 144 8.42 -4.77 -0.09
CA THR A 144 7.11 -4.36 -0.60
C THR A 144 7.25 -3.62 -1.93
N ALA A 145 8.14 -2.63 -2.03
CA ALA A 145 8.37 -1.89 -3.27
C ALA A 145 8.90 -2.79 -4.40
N SER A 146 9.77 -3.75 -4.09
CA SER A 146 10.27 -4.73 -5.06
C SER A 146 9.16 -5.62 -5.59
N ALA A 147 8.28 -6.11 -4.74
CA ALA A 147 7.14 -6.93 -5.15
C ALA A 147 6.20 -6.14 -6.08
N ILE A 148 5.92 -4.86 -5.79
CA ILE A 148 5.13 -3.97 -6.64
C ILE A 148 5.83 -3.76 -7.99
N TYR A 149 7.12 -3.45 -7.98
CA TYR A 149 7.91 -3.25 -9.19
C TYR A 149 7.89 -4.48 -10.09
N MET A 150 8.14 -5.67 -9.53
CA MET A 150 8.13 -6.92 -10.29
C MET A 150 6.73 -7.24 -10.84
N ALA A 151 5.69 -7.06 -10.03
CA ALA A 151 4.31 -7.30 -10.44
C ALA A 151 3.91 -6.43 -11.64
N ARG A 152 4.16 -5.11 -11.59
CA ARG A 152 3.83 -4.20 -12.70
C ARG A 152 4.66 -4.43 -13.97
N ASN A 153 5.82 -5.06 -13.84
CA ASN A 153 6.68 -5.43 -14.98
C ASN A 153 6.43 -6.85 -15.50
N GLY A 154 5.35 -7.50 -15.06
CA GLY A 154 4.87 -8.76 -15.60
C GLY A 154 5.55 -10.02 -15.04
N SER A 155 6.28 -9.91 -13.92
CA SER A 155 6.79 -11.10 -13.23
C SER A 155 5.65 -11.98 -12.72
N SER A 156 5.84 -13.30 -12.80
CA SER A 156 4.92 -14.27 -12.19
C SER A 156 4.99 -14.22 -10.66
N LYS A 157 4.01 -14.79 -10.00
CA LYS A 157 3.99 -14.91 -8.54
C LYS A 157 5.16 -15.73 -8.01
N GLU A 158 5.54 -16.76 -8.74
CA GLU A 158 6.68 -17.62 -8.44
C GLU A 158 7.99 -16.82 -8.48
N GLU A 159 8.21 -16.01 -9.52
CA GLU A 159 9.39 -15.15 -9.63
C GLU A 159 9.43 -14.09 -8.54
N ILE A 160 8.29 -13.47 -8.19
CA ILE A 160 8.19 -12.52 -7.08
C ILE A 160 8.55 -13.23 -5.77
N LYS A 161 7.97 -14.40 -5.51
CA LYS A 161 8.26 -15.19 -4.32
C LYS A 161 9.75 -15.53 -4.20
N GLU A 162 10.33 -16.11 -5.24
CA GLU A 162 11.75 -16.49 -5.28
C GLU A 162 12.66 -15.28 -5.02
N TYR A 163 12.37 -14.14 -5.64
CA TYR A 163 13.13 -12.92 -5.43
C TYR A 163 13.05 -12.43 -3.97
N ILE A 164 11.85 -12.37 -3.39
CA ILE A 164 11.65 -11.90 -2.02
C ILE A 164 12.30 -12.85 -1.01
N GLU A 165 12.19 -14.17 -1.21
CA GLU A 165 12.86 -15.16 -0.35
C GLU A 165 14.39 -15.06 -0.44
N SER A 166 14.94 -14.88 -1.65
CA SER A 166 16.40 -14.82 -1.84
C SER A 166 17.02 -13.51 -1.34
N GLU A 167 16.40 -12.37 -1.62
CA GLU A 167 16.96 -11.05 -1.33
C GLU A 167 16.68 -10.56 0.10
N PHE A 168 15.50 -10.90 0.62
CA PHE A 168 15.04 -10.40 1.91
C PHE A 168 14.92 -11.46 3.00
N HIS A 169 15.10 -12.74 2.64
CA HIS A 169 15.07 -13.88 3.56
C HIS A 169 13.76 -13.98 4.36
N TYR A 170 12.63 -13.59 3.76
CA TYR A 170 11.31 -13.85 4.30
C TYR A 170 10.91 -15.29 4.00
N ASP A 171 10.27 -15.98 4.96
CA ASP A 171 9.69 -17.31 4.74
C ASP A 171 8.29 -17.17 4.12
N LEU A 172 8.20 -17.37 2.82
CA LEU A 172 6.95 -17.37 2.06
C LEU A 172 6.47 -18.79 1.73
N SER A 173 6.98 -19.82 2.39
CA SER A 173 6.57 -21.20 2.19
C SER A 173 5.29 -21.59 2.93
N ARG A 174 4.86 -20.78 3.90
CA ARG A 174 3.64 -20.98 4.69
C ARG A 174 2.39 -20.65 3.86
N THR A 175 1.24 -21.20 4.27
CA THR A 175 -0.06 -20.89 3.67
C THR A 175 -0.91 -20.04 4.61
N LEU A 176 -1.89 -19.31 4.05
CA LEU A 176 -2.85 -18.53 4.85
C LEU A 176 -3.60 -19.41 5.87
N ASP A 177 -3.91 -20.65 5.50
CA ASP A 177 -4.58 -21.59 6.42
C ASP A 177 -3.69 -22.01 7.60
N ASN A 178 -2.37 -22.02 7.40
CA ASN A 178 -1.41 -22.24 8.48
C ASN A 178 -1.21 -20.99 9.35
N ILE A 179 -1.29 -19.80 8.78
CA ILE A 179 -1.05 -18.52 9.46
C ILE A 179 -2.28 -18.08 10.26
N ARG A 180 -3.45 -18.08 9.64
CA ARG A 180 -4.71 -17.50 10.16
C ARG A 180 -5.06 -17.91 11.60
N PRO A 181 -4.93 -19.19 12.03
CA PRO A 181 -5.30 -19.57 13.39
C PRO A 181 -4.44 -18.95 14.50
N TYR A 182 -3.19 -18.54 14.17
CA TYR A 182 -2.20 -18.10 15.15
C TYR A 182 -1.81 -16.63 15.01
N TYR A 183 -2.07 -16.03 13.85
CA TYR A 183 -1.73 -14.63 13.63
C TYR A 183 -2.58 -13.71 14.53
N HIS A 184 -2.03 -12.65 15.00
CA HIS A 184 -2.68 -11.69 15.89
C HIS A 184 -2.13 -10.30 15.60
N HIS A 185 -2.63 -9.27 16.29
CA HIS A 185 -2.18 -7.90 16.08
C HIS A 185 -0.69 -7.76 16.39
N VAL A 186 0.08 -7.41 15.37
CA VAL A 186 1.50 -7.14 15.39
C VAL A 186 1.80 -5.98 14.43
N GLU A 187 2.72 -5.12 14.81
CA GLU A 187 3.05 -3.89 14.05
C GLU A 187 4.49 -3.92 13.51
N SER A 188 5.15 -5.08 13.46
CA SER A 188 6.53 -5.20 12.98
C SER A 188 6.61 -5.59 11.52
N CYS A 189 7.57 -5.04 10.76
CA CYS A 189 7.80 -5.42 9.36
C CYS A 189 8.02 -6.91 9.17
N GLN A 190 8.81 -7.55 10.05
CA GLN A 190 9.17 -8.96 9.94
C GLN A 190 7.99 -9.91 10.15
N GLU A 191 6.91 -9.46 10.77
CA GLU A 191 5.72 -10.26 11.03
C GLU A 191 4.51 -9.84 10.18
N THR A 192 4.51 -8.62 9.61
CA THR A 192 3.43 -8.13 8.75
C THR A 192 3.73 -8.35 7.26
N VAL A 193 4.94 -7.99 6.81
CA VAL A 193 5.25 -7.96 5.37
C VAL A 193 5.20 -9.34 4.71
N PRO A 194 5.80 -10.40 5.27
CA PRO A 194 5.69 -11.74 4.67
C PRO A 194 4.26 -12.24 4.60
N GLU A 195 3.42 -12.00 5.62
CA GLU A 195 2.02 -12.38 5.64
C GLU A 195 1.20 -11.64 4.57
N ALA A 196 1.44 -10.36 4.39
CA ALA A 196 0.82 -9.56 3.34
C ALA A 196 1.21 -10.06 1.93
N ILE A 197 2.49 -10.42 1.73
CA ILE A 197 2.96 -10.99 0.46
C ILE A 197 2.33 -12.36 0.22
N ILE A 198 2.23 -13.25 1.24
CA ILE A 198 1.55 -14.54 1.13
C ILE A 198 0.08 -14.36 0.78
N ALA A 199 -0.61 -13.35 1.36
CA ALA A 199 -1.99 -13.04 1.03
C ALA A 199 -2.16 -12.70 -0.45
N PHE A 200 -1.23 -11.95 -1.04
CA PHE A 200 -1.17 -11.71 -2.48
C PHE A 200 -0.85 -12.99 -3.27
N LEU A 201 0.16 -13.75 -2.88
CA LEU A 201 0.58 -14.96 -3.61
C LEU A 201 -0.53 -16.00 -3.74
N GLU A 202 -1.38 -16.18 -2.73
CA GLU A 202 -2.50 -17.12 -2.73
C GLU A 202 -3.79 -16.56 -3.37
N SER A 203 -3.80 -15.30 -3.81
CA SER A 203 -4.99 -14.67 -4.38
C SER A 203 -5.20 -15.03 -5.85
N LYS A 204 -6.42 -14.85 -6.36
CA LYS A 204 -6.79 -15.05 -7.76
C LYS A 204 -7.15 -13.76 -8.50
N ASP A 205 -7.48 -12.70 -7.75
CA ASP A 205 -7.80 -11.37 -8.24
C ASP A 205 -7.54 -10.33 -7.14
N PHE A 206 -7.75 -9.05 -7.43
CA PHE A 206 -7.53 -7.94 -6.49
C PHE A 206 -8.41 -8.07 -5.22
N GLU A 207 -9.71 -8.34 -5.39
CA GLU A 207 -10.64 -8.49 -4.27
C GLU A 207 -10.24 -9.65 -3.37
N ASP A 208 -9.89 -10.78 -3.97
CA ASP A 208 -9.45 -11.97 -3.24
C ASP A 208 -8.16 -11.73 -2.45
N ALA A 209 -7.23 -10.94 -3.00
CA ALA A 209 -6.01 -10.55 -2.30
C ALA A 209 -6.31 -9.75 -1.03
N VAL A 210 -7.16 -8.73 -1.12
CA VAL A 210 -7.55 -7.92 0.05
C VAL A 210 -8.32 -8.76 1.06
N ARG A 211 -9.24 -9.64 0.61
CA ARG A 211 -9.96 -10.58 1.49
C ARG A 211 -9.01 -11.55 2.19
N ASN A 212 -7.98 -12.02 1.50
CA ASN A 212 -6.93 -12.85 2.09
C ASN A 212 -6.25 -12.12 3.25
N ALA A 213 -5.78 -10.88 3.02
CA ALA A 213 -5.11 -10.07 4.02
C ALA A 213 -5.99 -9.83 5.26
N VAL A 214 -7.21 -9.33 5.05
CA VAL A 214 -8.17 -9.06 6.14
C VAL A 214 -8.54 -10.31 6.92
N SER A 215 -8.64 -11.48 6.26
CA SER A 215 -8.97 -12.74 6.91
C SER A 215 -7.92 -13.26 7.90
N LEU A 216 -6.73 -12.68 7.92
CA LEU A 216 -5.70 -13.01 8.91
C LEU A 216 -6.02 -12.41 10.28
N GLY A 217 -6.77 -11.30 10.33
CA GLY A 217 -6.93 -10.49 11.54
C GLY A 217 -5.69 -9.67 11.83
N GLY A 218 -5.57 -9.16 13.03
CA GLY A 218 -4.42 -8.37 13.47
C GLY A 218 -4.49 -6.93 12.99
N ASP A 219 -3.43 -6.46 12.36
CA ASP A 219 -3.25 -5.13 11.77
C ASP A 219 -3.74 -5.15 10.32
N THR A 220 -5.06 -5.22 10.16
CA THR A 220 -5.72 -5.57 8.89
C THR A 220 -5.72 -4.45 7.86
N ASP A 221 -5.69 -3.19 8.27
CA ASP A 221 -5.52 -2.03 7.40
C ASP A 221 -4.12 -2.03 6.76
N THR A 222 -3.07 -2.19 7.57
CA THR A 222 -1.69 -2.30 7.06
C THR A 222 -1.47 -3.57 6.22
N LEU A 223 -1.96 -4.75 6.66
CA LEU A 223 -1.93 -5.95 5.82
C LEU A 223 -2.64 -5.72 4.49
N GLY A 224 -3.82 -5.10 4.53
CA GLY A 224 -4.60 -4.72 3.36
C GLY A 224 -3.87 -3.74 2.46
N ALA A 225 -3.24 -2.69 3.02
CA ALA A 225 -2.50 -1.68 2.26
C ALA A 225 -1.30 -2.29 1.51
N ILE A 226 -0.49 -3.11 2.18
CA ILE A 226 0.66 -3.79 1.56
C ILE A 226 0.20 -4.76 0.48
N THR A 227 -0.74 -5.66 0.81
CA THR A 227 -1.28 -6.66 -0.12
C THR A 227 -1.96 -6.00 -1.31
N GLY A 228 -2.81 -5.00 -1.07
CA GLY A 228 -3.52 -4.25 -2.09
C GLY A 228 -2.58 -3.51 -3.05
N SER A 229 -1.48 -2.97 -2.56
CA SER A 229 -0.44 -2.33 -3.39
C SER A 229 0.16 -3.28 -4.41
N ILE A 230 0.48 -4.51 -3.99
CA ILE A 230 1.06 -5.53 -4.87
C ILE A 230 0.00 -6.07 -5.83
N ALA A 231 -1.22 -6.32 -5.32
CA ALA A 231 -2.33 -6.82 -6.12
C ALA A 231 -2.79 -5.83 -7.21
N GLU A 232 -2.78 -4.51 -6.92
CA GLU A 232 -3.02 -3.46 -7.91
C GLU A 232 -2.03 -3.58 -9.08
N ALA A 233 -0.76 -3.75 -8.77
CA ALA A 233 0.31 -3.84 -9.76
C ALA A 233 0.22 -5.11 -10.61
N PHE A 234 -0.29 -6.20 -10.05
CA PHE A 234 -0.36 -7.49 -10.70
C PHE A 234 -1.66 -7.72 -11.50
N TYR A 235 -2.81 -7.34 -10.93
CA TYR A 235 -4.13 -7.62 -11.51
C TYR A 235 -4.82 -6.39 -12.10
N GLY A 236 -4.38 -5.18 -11.73
CA GLY A 236 -5.20 -3.99 -11.85
C GLY A 236 -6.33 -3.95 -10.81
N ILE A 237 -7.12 -2.89 -10.83
CA ILE A 237 -8.25 -2.71 -9.93
C ILE A 237 -9.53 -2.50 -10.76
N PRO A 238 -10.64 -3.20 -10.47
CA PRO A 238 -11.93 -2.93 -11.10
C PRO A 238 -12.34 -1.45 -10.94
N ALA A 239 -12.85 -0.83 -12.01
CA ALA A 239 -13.21 0.59 -12.04
C ALA A 239 -14.19 0.99 -10.93
N VAL A 240 -15.12 0.09 -10.59
CA VAL A 240 -16.06 0.29 -9.48
C VAL A 240 -15.36 0.45 -8.13
N LEU A 241 -14.30 -0.31 -7.86
CA LEU A 241 -13.55 -0.19 -6.61
C LEU A 241 -12.72 1.10 -6.58
N ILE A 242 -12.22 1.57 -7.73
CA ILE A 242 -11.58 2.89 -7.84
C ILE A 242 -12.60 4.01 -7.54
N ALA A 243 -13.81 3.91 -8.07
CA ALA A 243 -14.89 4.87 -7.80
C ALA A 243 -15.27 4.90 -6.32
N GLU A 244 -15.38 3.72 -5.67
CA GLU A 244 -15.62 3.60 -4.22
C GLU A 244 -14.48 4.22 -3.41
N CYS A 245 -13.22 3.96 -3.78
CA CYS A 245 -12.06 4.59 -3.16
C CYS A 245 -12.16 6.12 -3.22
N LYS A 246 -12.36 6.68 -4.43
CA LYS A 246 -12.50 8.13 -4.63
C LYS A 246 -13.67 8.75 -3.87
N SER A 247 -14.73 8.00 -3.59
CA SER A 247 -15.88 8.47 -2.80
C SER A 247 -15.60 8.59 -1.30
N ARG A 248 -14.61 7.83 -0.79
CA ARG A 248 -14.31 7.66 0.64
C ARG A 248 -13.08 8.42 1.12
N ILE A 249 -12.29 8.98 0.21
CA ILE A 249 -11.13 9.82 0.50
C ILE A 249 -11.45 11.30 0.35
N ASP A 250 -10.53 12.15 0.82
CA ASP A 250 -10.72 13.60 0.78
C ASP A 250 -10.63 14.13 -0.67
N LYS A 251 -11.72 14.76 -1.12
CA LYS A 251 -11.80 15.36 -2.45
C LYS A 251 -10.97 16.65 -2.48
N GLY A 252 -10.17 16.80 -3.51
CA GLY A 252 -9.33 17.97 -3.74
C GLY A 252 -7.95 17.92 -3.07
N LEU A 253 -7.70 17.04 -2.11
CA LEU A 253 -6.38 16.83 -1.53
C LEU A 253 -5.80 15.47 -1.95
N MET A 254 -6.38 14.37 -1.46
CA MET A 254 -5.91 13.03 -1.79
C MET A 254 -6.16 12.69 -3.27
N THR A 255 -7.32 13.09 -3.80
CA THR A 255 -7.65 12.83 -5.22
C THR A 255 -6.71 13.56 -6.17
N ASP A 256 -6.30 14.79 -5.87
CA ASP A 256 -5.40 15.56 -6.74
C ASP A 256 -4.02 14.88 -6.85
N VAL A 257 -3.48 14.35 -5.74
CA VAL A 257 -2.22 13.60 -5.77
C VAL A 257 -2.36 12.30 -6.57
N LEU A 258 -3.48 11.59 -6.43
CA LEU A 258 -3.72 10.36 -7.18
C LEU A 258 -3.90 10.62 -8.67
N ASP A 259 -4.62 11.68 -9.05
CA ASP A 259 -4.81 12.06 -10.45
C ASP A 259 -3.47 12.50 -11.09
N GLU A 260 -2.61 13.23 -10.37
CA GLU A 260 -1.25 13.54 -10.82
C GLU A 260 -0.40 12.28 -10.97
N PHE A 261 -0.50 11.36 -10.01
CA PHE A 261 0.20 10.08 -10.06
C PHE A 261 -0.21 9.25 -11.30
N ASP A 262 -1.51 9.13 -11.55
CA ASP A 262 -2.04 8.43 -12.73
C ASP A 262 -1.60 9.12 -14.02
N HIS A 263 -1.55 10.46 -14.07
CA HIS A 263 -1.05 11.22 -15.21
C HIS A 263 0.41 10.91 -15.50
N VAL A 264 1.27 10.89 -14.48
CA VAL A 264 2.70 10.56 -14.62
C VAL A 264 2.90 9.12 -15.11
N LEU A 265 2.13 8.17 -14.60
CA LEU A 265 2.19 6.79 -15.06
C LEU A 265 1.65 6.64 -16.48
N GLY A 266 0.54 7.29 -16.82
CA GLY A 266 -0.05 7.28 -18.15
C GLY A 266 0.88 7.91 -19.20
N SER A 267 1.64 8.93 -18.86
CA SER A 267 2.64 9.53 -19.77
C SER A 267 3.83 8.61 -20.07
N ARG A 268 4.08 7.60 -19.21
CA ARG A 268 5.11 6.56 -19.41
C ARG A 268 4.62 5.40 -20.26
N SER A 269 3.31 5.19 -20.35
CA SER A 269 2.68 4.05 -21.04
C SER A 269 2.11 4.39 -22.42
N VAL A 270 2.73 5.29 -23.19
CA VAL A 270 2.23 5.78 -24.50
C VAL A 270 2.17 4.71 -25.61
N ASP A 271 2.31 3.41 -25.32
CA ASP A 271 2.27 2.36 -26.36
C ASP A 271 1.23 1.23 -26.20
N THR A 272 0.33 1.22 -25.22
CA THR A 272 -0.56 0.04 -25.06
C THR A 272 -1.99 0.26 -24.53
N TYR A 273 -2.68 1.37 -24.78
CA TYR A 273 -4.15 1.35 -24.59
C TYR A 273 -4.86 2.28 -25.58
N SER A 274 -5.22 1.73 -26.75
CA SER A 274 -6.38 2.18 -27.50
C SER A 274 -7.52 1.24 -27.11
N ASP A 275 -8.48 1.67 -26.32
CA ASP A 275 -9.84 1.15 -26.45
C ASP A 275 -10.82 2.09 -25.76
N GLU A 276 -11.72 2.63 -26.56
CA GLU A 276 -12.91 3.34 -26.17
C GLU A 276 -13.78 2.42 -25.30
N VAL A 277 -13.79 2.63 -24.01
CA VAL A 277 -14.82 2.03 -23.14
C VAL A 277 -16.07 2.89 -23.31
N ASP A 278 -17.11 2.33 -23.96
CA ASP A 278 -18.42 2.95 -24.11
C ASP A 278 -18.99 3.27 -22.70
N GLU A 279 -19.28 4.56 -22.44
CA GLU A 279 -19.85 5.05 -21.18
C GLU A 279 -21.07 4.25 -20.72
N THR A 280 -21.82 3.66 -21.64
CA THR A 280 -22.99 2.83 -21.36
C THR A 280 -22.61 1.48 -20.74
N GLN A 281 -21.50 0.88 -21.18
CA GLN A 281 -20.96 -0.35 -20.59
C GLN A 281 -20.36 -0.08 -19.21
N ALA A 282 -19.67 1.04 -19.02
CA ALA A 282 -19.12 1.43 -17.73
C ALA A 282 -20.25 1.62 -16.68
N ASN A 283 -21.32 2.28 -17.03
CA ASN A 283 -22.47 2.49 -16.14
C ASN A 283 -23.21 1.18 -15.81
N GLN A 284 -23.36 0.26 -16.77
CA GLN A 284 -23.96 -1.07 -16.50
C GLN A 284 -23.08 -1.93 -15.60
N MET A 285 -21.75 -1.84 -15.73
CA MET A 285 -20.82 -2.53 -14.83
C MET A 285 -20.84 -1.94 -13.42
N ILE A 286 -21.03 -0.64 -13.28
CA ILE A 286 -21.17 0.05 -11.99
C ILE A 286 -22.49 -0.39 -11.31
N GLU A 287 -23.61 -0.43 -12.01
CA GLU A 287 -24.90 -0.89 -11.43
C GLU A 287 -24.82 -2.37 -11.00
N ALA A 288 -24.27 -3.24 -11.83
CA ALA A 288 -24.11 -4.66 -11.50
C ALA A 288 -23.14 -4.90 -10.33
N ALA A 289 -22.20 -3.99 -10.10
CA ALA A 289 -21.24 -4.09 -9.02
C ALA A 289 -21.80 -3.53 -7.70
N ILE A 290 -22.66 -2.51 -7.75
CA ILE A 290 -23.39 -2.03 -6.57
C ILE A 290 -24.17 -3.18 -5.93
N ASP A 291 -24.92 -3.94 -6.73
CA ASP A 291 -25.69 -5.12 -6.26
C ASP A 291 -24.78 -6.27 -5.70
N LYS A 292 -23.50 -6.28 -6.05
CA LYS A 292 -22.53 -7.28 -5.57
C LYS A 292 -21.87 -6.89 -4.25
N TYR A 293 -21.67 -5.60 -4.01
CA TYR A 293 -20.83 -5.10 -2.89
C TYR A 293 -21.64 -4.44 -1.75
N TYR A 294 -22.95 -4.22 -1.96
CA TYR A 294 -23.92 -3.69 -0.99
C TYR A 294 -25.12 -4.63 -0.82
#